data_13f1dfd71a41b08cdbaff903912c5750
#
_entry.id   13f1dfd71a41b08cdbaff903912c5750
#
_cell.length_a   1.000
_cell.length_b   1.000
_cell.length_c   1.000
_cell.angle_alpha   90.00
_cell.angle_beta   90.00
_cell.angle_gamma   90.00
#
_symmetry.space_group_name_H-M   'P 1'
#
loop_
_entity.id
_entity.type
_entity.pdbx_description
1 polymer ?
#
loop_
_entity_poly.entity_id
_entity_poly.type
_entity_poly.pdbx_seq_one_letter_code
_entity_poly.pdbx_strand_id
1 'polypeptide(L)'
;MRKNIFLIILFLWALIPCSSCSSDDNDVTDVKEVDQKKGELEMIYSIAYELDMKVICDVNLSGGSYYGKYAARDLVNKCDNYIKLYHNCYGHHASFWGWYINTEINPLTEMQKSKSLFWRELWKGVAESCHSVAPGTKVTISPFFILDQGTHRGFKFITPEETETWWYNTLKASGIDIVMLQDSGAEHLSFFTLAEREAFYKAFYNACRRTGKELWGNIETAEILARDWEHALEMERNGTQVWRFTPIDWLQEKIELAAQYATGIVSWGYYPYMDPSTDNSPLVVHGSGMDNTTRQANYNAYLEYQKRVPSTIPAGMKAQPKIKGTLWWFPTDLGSLDGKELETALRKEITNQKKLGFEYIWLVNACNHFVVK
;
A
#
# COMPACT_ATOMS: atom_id res chain seq x y z
N MET A 1 -16.54 -21.21 -26.93
CA MET A 1 -16.74 -20.92 -25.51
C MET A 1 -15.41 -20.40 -24.94
N ARG A 2 -15.20 -19.09 -24.98
CA ARG A 2 -13.98 -18.46 -24.41
C ARG A 2 -14.24 -18.26 -22.91
N LYS A 3 -13.55 -19.01 -22.08
CA LYS A 3 -13.51 -18.76 -20.63
C LYS A 3 -12.73 -17.47 -20.43
N ASN A 4 -13.38 -16.44 -19.92
CA ASN A 4 -12.76 -15.23 -19.43
C ASN A 4 -11.88 -15.62 -18.24
N ILE A 5 -10.58 -15.74 -18.46
CA ILE A 5 -9.58 -15.83 -17.41
C ILE A 5 -9.35 -14.40 -16.95
N PHE A 6 -10.16 -13.94 -16.01
CA PHE A 6 -9.82 -12.79 -15.17
C PHE A 6 -8.75 -13.27 -14.19
N LEU A 7 -7.52 -13.23 -14.61
CA LEU A 7 -6.41 -13.44 -13.69
C LEU A 7 -5.99 -12.08 -13.15
N ILE A 8 -6.36 -11.84 -11.91
CA ILE A 8 -5.87 -10.73 -11.11
C ILE A 8 -4.41 -11.07 -10.78
N ILE A 9 -3.48 -10.44 -11.50
CA ILE A 9 -2.05 -10.60 -11.27
C ILE A 9 -1.64 -9.62 -10.18
N LEU A 10 -2.02 -9.92 -8.99
CA LEU A 10 -1.54 -9.24 -7.78
C LEU A 10 -1.10 -10.24 -6.70
N PHE A 11 -0.94 -11.52 -7.05
CA PHE A 11 -0.71 -12.54 -6.04
C PHE A 11 0.29 -13.61 -6.46
N LEU A 12 1.53 -13.22 -6.72
CA LEU A 12 2.61 -14.21 -6.70
C LEU A 12 3.51 -14.08 -5.47
N TRP A 13 3.17 -13.21 -4.52
CA TRP A 13 3.89 -13.07 -3.27
C TRP A 13 3.14 -13.55 -2.04
N ALA A 14 1.89 -13.96 -2.17
CA ALA A 14 1.12 -14.51 -1.06
C ALA A 14 0.09 -15.53 -1.55
N LEU A 15 0.54 -16.68 -2.04
CA LEU A 15 -0.25 -17.89 -1.95
C LEU A 15 -0.13 -18.44 -0.53
N ILE A 16 -0.54 -17.66 0.45
CA ILE A 16 -1.08 -18.19 1.69
C ILE A 16 -2.60 -18.01 1.54
N PRO A 17 -3.35 -19.10 1.44
CA PRO A 17 -4.79 -18.98 1.41
C PRO A 17 -5.21 -18.28 2.70
N CYS A 18 -5.87 -17.15 2.57
CA CYS A 18 -6.65 -16.56 3.65
C CYS A 18 -7.78 -17.52 3.93
N SER A 19 -7.49 -18.61 4.63
CA SER A 19 -8.48 -19.52 5.17
C SER A 19 -9.10 -18.85 6.37
N SER A 20 -10.39 -18.69 6.28
CA SER A 20 -11.32 -18.26 7.30
C SER A 20 -11.61 -16.77 7.43
N CYS A 21 -12.35 -16.22 6.44
CA CYS A 21 -13.55 -15.51 6.84
C CYS A 21 -14.71 -16.46 6.54
N SER A 22 -14.97 -17.42 7.41
CA SER A 22 -16.21 -18.14 7.43
C SER A 22 -17.31 -17.13 7.78
N SER A 23 -18.23 -16.95 6.87
CA SER A 23 -19.51 -16.32 7.12
C SER A 23 -20.31 -17.24 8.06
N ASP A 24 -20.24 -17.00 9.36
CA ASP A 24 -21.30 -17.37 10.25
C ASP A 24 -21.98 -16.07 10.70
N ASP A 25 -23.13 -15.81 10.10
CA ASP A 25 -24.14 -14.91 10.62
C ASP A 25 -24.58 -15.46 11.99
N ASN A 26 -24.14 -14.82 13.08
CA ASN A 26 -24.93 -14.79 14.31
C ASN A 26 -24.35 -13.81 15.32
N ASP A 27 -25.23 -12.92 15.77
CA ASP A 27 -25.27 -12.18 17.03
C ASP A 27 -24.09 -11.33 17.46
N VAL A 28 -24.23 -10.04 17.15
CA VAL A 28 -23.56 -8.97 17.88
C VAL A 28 -24.36 -8.70 19.16
N THR A 29 -24.04 -9.40 20.24
CA THR A 29 -24.42 -9.00 21.59
C THR A 29 -23.26 -9.19 22.54
N ASP A 30 -23.02 -8.16 23.34
CA ASP A 30 -22.12 -8.04 24.48
C ASP A 30 -20.64 -7.78 24.19
N VAL A 31 -20.30 -6.49 24.29
CA VAL A 31 -18.91 -6.04 24.50
C VAL A 31 -18.49 -6.49 25.90
N LYS A 32 -17.85 -7.66 26.02
CA LYS A 32 -17.17 -8.07 27.23
C LYS A 32 -15.86 -7.29 27.39
N GLU A 33 -15.55 -6.89 28.62
CA GLU A 33 -14.27 -6.32 29.03
C GLU A 33 -13.12 -7.13 28.45
N VAL A 34 -12.27 -6.45 27.65
CA VAL A 34 -11.07 -7.02 27.06
C VAL A 34 -10.06 -7.23 28.18
N ASP A 35 -9.76 -8.49 28.49
CA ASP A 35 -8.66 -8.86 29.37
C ASP A 35 -7.34 -8.31 28.81
N GLN A 36 -6.67 -7.42 29.58
CA GLN A 36 -5.56 -6.57 29.14
C GLN A 36 -4.22 -7.33 28.95
N LYS A 37 -4.16 -8.36 28.13
CA LYS A 37 -2.90 -8.63 27.45
C LYS A 37 -2.76 -7.56 26.35
N LYS A 38 -1.72 -6.71 26.47
CA LYS A 38 -1.40 -5.77 25.40
C LYS A 38 -1.22 -6.59 24.13
N GLY A 39 -2.18 -6.48 23.21
CA GLY A 39 -2.10 -7.11 21.90
C GLY A 39 -0.98 -6.47 21.07
N GLU A 40 -0.60 -7.13 19.99
CA GLU A 40 0.47 -6.72 19.08
C GLU A 40 0.29 -5.28 18.58
N LEU A 41 -0.95 -4.92 18.23
CA LEU A 41 -1.28 -3.59 17.74
C LEU A 41 -1.08 -2.52 18.83
N GLU A 42 -1.48 -2.79 20.06
CA GLU A 42 -1.25 -1.89 21.20
C GLU A 42 0.25 -1.61 21.41
N MET A 43 1.08 -2.65 21.28
CA MET A 43 2.54 -2.50 21.34
C MET A 43 3.07 -1.66 20.19
N ILE A 44 2.61 -1.91 18.95
CA ILE A 44 3.03 -1.15 17.76
C ILE A 44 2.72 0.35 17.94
N TYR A 45 1.49 0.69 18.33
CA TYR A 45 1.10 2.08 18.54
C TYR A 45 1.89 2.76 19.65
N SER A 46 2.12 2.06 20.77
CA SER A 46 2.90 2.57 21.89
C SER A 46 4.37 2.83 21.51
N ILE A 47 5.00 1.86 20.83
CA ILE A 47 6.39 1.99 20.36
C ILE A 47 6.52 3.08 19.29
N ALA A 48 5.55 3.17 18.37
CA ALA A 48 5.52 4.22 17.37
C ALA A 48 5.47 5.61 18.02
N TYR A 49 4.64 5.79 19.04
CA TYR A 49 4.57 7.03 19.80
C TYR A 49 5.90 7.40 20.46
N GLU A 50 6.53 6.45 21.16
CA GLU A 50 7.83 6.65 21.82
C GLU A 50 8.95 7.04 20.83
N LEU A 51 8.87 6.55 19.60
CA LEU A 51 9.86 6.81 18.55
C LEU A 51 9.46 7.98 17.63
N ASP A 52 8.41 8.74 17.97
CA ASP A 52 7.90 9.85 17.16
C ASP A 52 7.64 9.39 15.70
N MET A 53 6.87 8.32 15.57
CA MET A 53 6.40 7.78 14.30
C MET A 53 4.88 7.75 14.28
N LYS A 54 4.32 7.76 13.09
CA LYS A 54 2.89 7.77 12.80
C LYS A 54 2.48 6.44 12.20
N VAL A 55 1.27 5.98 12.52
CA VAL A 55 0.74 4.71 12.00
C VAL A 55 -0.40 4.99 11.03
N ILE A 56 -0.30 4.37 9.86
CA ILE A 56 -1.37 4.27 8.85
C ILE A 56 -1.83 2.80 8.88
N CYS A 57 -3.11 2.55 9.11
CA CYS A 57 -3.66 1.21 9.15
C CYS A 57 -4.74 0.99 8.08
N ASP A 58 -4.91 -0.25 7.63
CA ASP A 58 -5.92 -0.59 6.65
C ASP A 58 -7.34 -0.60 7.22
N VAL A 59 -8.33 -0.44 6.32
CA VAL A 59 -9.77 -0.43 6.67
C VAL A 59 -10.44 -1.78 6.46
N ASN A 60 -9.67 -2.86 6.31
CA ASN A 60 -10.18 -4.21 6.06
C ASN A 60 -11.07 -4.31 4.81
N LEU A 61 -10.62 -3.71 3.72
CA LEU A 61 -11.28 -3.71 2.42
C LEU A 61 -10.33 -4.20 1.32
N SER A 62 -9.72 -5.37 1.53
CA SER A 62 -8.78 -5.96 0.57
C SER A 62 -9.51 -6.55 -0.65
N GLY A 63 -8.88 -6.39 -1.82
CA GLY A 63 -9.37 -6.95 -3.08
C GLY A 63 -10.04 -5.93 -3.99
N GLY A 64 -10.23 -6.30 -5.26
CA GLY A 64 -10.81 -5.45 -6.30
C GLY A 64 -12.04 -6.07 -6.99
N SER A 65 -12.53 -7.21 -6.51
CA SER A 65 -13.57 -7.99 -7.18
C SER A 65 -14.99 -7.77 -6.63
N TYR A 66 -15.24 -6.62 -6.03
CA TYR A 66 -16.54 -6.33 -5.39
C TYR A 66 -17.63 -5.91 -6.36
N TYR A 67 -17.28 -5.16 -7.41
CA TYR A 67 -18.26 -4.70 -8.39
C TYR A 67 -19.02 -5.87 -9.05
N GLY A 68 -20.34 -5.80 -9.06
CA GLY A 68 -21.20 -6.85 -9.59
C GLY A 68 -21.46 -8.03 -8.65
N LYS A 69 -20.80 -8.08 -7.48
CA LYS A 69 -21.03 -9.11 -6.45
C LYS A 69 -21.73 -8.56 -5.21
N TYR A 70 -21.43 -7.32 -4.84
CA TYR A 70 -21.95 -6.67 -3.64
C TYR A 70 -22.47 -5.28 -3.97
N ALA A 71 -23.41 -4.77 -3.19
CA ALA A 71 -23.75 -3.36 -3.22
C ALA A 71 -22.68 -2.54 -2.49
N ALA A 72 -22.34 -1.35 -2.98
CA ALA A 72 -21.35 -0.49 -2.34
C ALA A 72 -21.72 -0.20 -0.89
N ARG A 73 -23.01 0.05 -0.60
CA ARG A 73 -23.54 0.31 0.72
C ARG A 73 -23.26 -0.82 1.72
N ASP A 74 -23.36 -2.08 1.32
CA ASP A 74 -23.15 -3.21 2.21
C ASP A 74 -21.67 -3.31 2.63
N LEU A 75 -20.77 -3.05 1.68
CA LEU A 75 -19.33 -2.97 1.95
C LEU A 75 -18.98 -1.77 2.85
N VAL A 76 -19.63 -0.62 2.65
CA VAL A 76 -19.48 0.55 3.53
C VAL A 76 -19.89 0.19 4.95
N ASN A 77 -21.05 -0.45 5.14
CA ASN A 77 -21.52 -0.85 6.47
C ASN A 77 -20.54 -1.81 7.16
N LYS A 78 -19.99 -2.78 6.42
CA LYS A 78 -18.97 -3.71 6.93
C LYS A 78 -17.72 -2.96 7.38
N CYS A 79 -17.21 -2.04 6.55
CA CYS A 79 -16.04 -1.24 6.89
C CYS A 79 -16.31 -0.29 8.07
N ASP A 80 -17.50 0.34 8.11
CA ASP A 80 -17.88 1.25 9.19
C ASP A 80 -17.85 0.57 10.56
N ASN A 81 -18.38 -0.65 10.66
CA ASN A 81 -18.30 -1.44 11.88
C ASN A 81 -16.84 -1.71 12.28
N TYR A 82 -16.00 -2.14 11.34
CA TYR A 82 -14.59 -2.38 11.61
C TYR A 82 -13.86 -1.10 12.05
N ILE A 83 -14.04 0.01 11.31
CA ILE A 83 -13.42 1.31 11.59
C ILE A 83 -13.78 1.79 13.01
N LYS A 84 -15.05 1.71 13.41
CA LYS A 84 -15.50 2.08 14.75
C LYS A 84 -14.87 1.23 15.83
N LEU A 85 -14.87 -0.08 15.67
CA LEU A 85 -14.28 -1.00 16.64
C LEU A 85 -12.76 -0.79 16.74
N TYR A 86 -12.07 -0.66 15.61
CA TYR A 86 -10.64 -0.42 15.58
C TYR A 86 -10.27 0.91 16.26
N HIS A 87 -11.00 1.97 15.94
CA HIS A 87 -10.79 3.28 16.57
C HIS A 87 -11.07 3.28 18.08
N ASN A 88 -12.09 2.55 18.53
CA ASN A 88 -12.37 2.42 19.96
C ASN A 88 -11.19 1.76 20.71
N CYS A 89 -10.48 0.83 20.07
CA CYS A 89 -9.32 0.18 20.66
C CYS A 89 -8.06 1.04 20.59
N TYR A 90 -7.78 1.66 19.46
CA TYR A 90 -6.45 2.27 19.18
C TYR A 90 -6.48 3.77 18.87
N GLY A 91 -7.65 4.37 18.70
CA GLY A 91 -7.78 5.79 18.34
C GLY A 91 -7.31 6.77 19.39
N HIS A 92 -7.08 6.31 20.63
CA HIS A 92 -6.54 7.11 21.73
C HIS A 92 -5.02 7.34 21.62
N HIS A 93 -4.31 6.57 20.80
CA HIS A 93 -2.87 6.73 20.59
C HIS A 93 -2.57 7.96 19.74
N ALA A 94 -1.67 8.82 20.20
CA ALA A 94 -1.22 9.98 19.44
C ALA A 94 -0.44 9.60 18.18
N SER A 95 0.08 8.38 18.08
CA SER A 95 0.70 7.81 16.88
C SER A 95 -0.32 7.37 15.82
N PHE A 96 -1.60 7.24 16.16
CA PHE A 96 -2.66 6.95 15.18
C PHE A 96 -2.86 8.14 14.24
N TRP A 97 -2.49 8.00 12.97
CA TRP A 97 -2.46 9.12 12.05
C TRP A 97 -3.42 9.02 10.88
N GLY A 98 -3.66 7.82 10.37
CA GLY A 98 -4.46 7.71 9.18
C GLY A 98 -4.88 6.28 8.83
N TRP A 99 -5.71 6.23 7.80
CA TRP A 99 -6.35 5.03 7.29
C TRP A 99 -5.89 4.74 5.86
N TYR A 100 -5.80 3.49 5.52
CA TYR A 100 -5.51 3.04 4.17
C TYR A 100 -6.67 2.23 3.59
N ILE A 101 -7.26 2.75 2.53
CA ILE A 101 -8.25 2.00 1.73
C ILE A 101 -7.47 1.02 0.87
N ASN A 102 -7.43 -0.24 1.31
CA ASN A 102 -6.61 -1.30 0.75
C ASN A 102 -7.28 -2.02 -0.45
N THR A 103 -8.06 -1.28 -1.26
CA THR A 103 -8.62 -1.78 -2.51
C THR A 103 -7.75 -1.40 -3.69
N GLU A 104 -7.43 -2.37 -4.51
CA GLU A 104 -6.76 -2.17 -5.79
C GLU A 104 -7.72 -2.51 -6.92
N ILE A 105 -7.84 -1.61 -7.88
CA ILE A 105 -8.69 -1.79 -9.06
C ILE A 105 -7.92 -1.43 -10.31
N ASN A 106 -8.22 -2.14 -11.40
CA ASN A 106 -7.71 -1.73 -12.70
C ASN A 106 -8.16 -0.31 -13.02
N PRO A 107 -7.31 0.50 -13.68
CA PRO A 107 -7.65 1.85 -14.09
C PRO A 107 -8.99 1.92 -14.82
N LEU A 108 -9.74 2.98 -14.57
CA LEU A 108 -11.08 3.21 -15.14
C LEU A 108 -11.12 4.55 -15.89
N THR A 109 -12.11 4.66 -16.80
CA THR A 109 -12.44 5.93 -17.45
C THR A 109 -13.89 6.33 -17.14
N GLU A 110 -14.25 7.58 -17.44
CA GLU A 110 -15.62 8.05 -17.29
C GLU A 110 -16.64 7.30 -18.16
N MET A 111 -16.18 6.58 -19.19
CA MET A 111 -17.07 5.75 -20.01
C MET A 111 -17.62 4.54 -19.24
N GLN A 112 -16.90 4.07 -18.22
CA GLN A 112 -17.31 2.95 -17.36
C GLN A 112 -18.18 3.45 -16.19
N LYS A 113 -19.27 4.14 -16.52
CA LYS A 113 -20.11 4.89 -15.58
C LYS A 113 -20.53 4.11 -14.34
N SER A 114 -21.08 2.91 -14.53
CA SER A 114 -21.60 2.09 -13.41
C SER A 114 -20.46 1.66 -12.46
N LYS A 115 -19.29 1.26 -12.99
CA LYS A 115 -18.13 0.93 -12.19
C LYS A 115 -17.61 2.16 -11.44
N SER A 116 -17.49 3.30 -12.13
CA SER A 116 -17.00 4.54 -11.54
C SER A 116 -17.91 5.02 -10.40
N LEU A 117 -19.24 4.93 -10.58
CA LEU A 117 -20.19 5.27 -9.52
C LEU A 117 -20.06 4.33 -8.32
N PHE A 118 -19.96 3.03 -8.53
CA PHE A 118 -19.80 2.04 -7.46
C PHE A 118 -18.56 2.34 -6.60
N TRP A 119 -17.40 2.54 -7.23
CA TRP A 119 -16.16 2.79 -6.48
C TRP A 119 -16.15 4.14 -5.78
N ARG A 120 -16.70 5.19 -6.40
CA ARG A 120 -16.86 6.50 -5.77
C ARG A 120 -17.80 6.47 -4.57
N GLU A 121 -18.91 5.75 -4.67
CA GLU A 121 -19.84 5.54 -3.56
C GLU A 121 -19.18 4.77 -2.41
N LEU A 122 -18.51 3.65 -2.72
CA LEU A 122 -17.81 2.84 -1.73
C LEU A 122 -16.73 3.64 -1.01
N TRP A 123 -15.81 4.25 -1.76
CA TRP A 123 -14.72 5.02 -1.16
C TRP A 123 -15.18 6.25 -0.41
N LYS A 124 -16.23 6.90 -0.88
CA LYS A 124 -16.87 8.01 -0.18
C LYS A 124 -17.40 7.56 1.19
N GLY A 125 -18.19 6.50 1.22
CA GLY A 125 -18.76 5.99 2.47
C GLY A 125 -17.69 5.56 3.46
N VAL A 126 -16.64 4.86 2.99
CA VAL A 126 -15.50 4.45 3.85
C VAL A 126 -14.74 5.67 4.38
N ALA A 127 -14.45 6.67 3.55
CA ALA A 127 -13.76 7.88 3.99
C ALA A 127 -14.61 8.70 4.98
N GLU A 128 -15.92 8.80 4.76
CA GLU A 128 -16.85 9.44 5.70
C GLU A 128 -16.87 8.73 7.05
N SER A 129 -16.85 7.39 7.06
CA SER A 129 -16.74 6.60 8.30
C SER A 129 -15.45 6.91 9.04
N CYS A 130 -14.30 6.90 8.34
CA CYS A 130 -13.00 7.22 8.94
C CYS A 130 -12.97 8.63 9.56
N HIS A 131 -13.40 9.64 8.82
CA HIS A 131 -13.41 11.02 9.30
C HIS A 131 -14.43 11.25 10.42
N SER A 132 -15.55 10.51 10.43
CA SER A 132 -16.56 10.60 11.48
C SER A 132 -16.04 10.14 12.84
N VAL A 133 -15.30 9.02 12.87
CA VAL A 133 -14.78 8.47 14.13
C VAL A 133 -13.47 9.14 14.56
N ALA A 134 -12.66 9.58 13.62
CA ALA A 134 -11.34 10.17 13.86
C ALA A 134 -11.15 11.47 13.05
N PRO A 135 -11.82 12.55 13.42
CA PRO A 135 -11.65 13.85 12.74
C PRO A 135 -10.20 14.31 12.77
N GLY A 136 -9.67 14.70 11.61
CA GLY A 136 -8.26 15.13 11.48
C GLY A 136 -7.27 14.03 11.09
N THR A 137 -7.66 12.76 11.10
CA THR A 137 -6.87 11.70 10.48
C THR A 137 -6.94 11.76 8.96
N LYS A 138 -5.99 11.12 8.29
CA LYS A 138 -5.91 11.08 6.84
C LYS A 138 -6.46 9.77 6.30
N VAL A 139 -7.17 9.84 5.18
CA VAL A 139 -7.62 8.67 4.43
C VAL A 139 -6.79 8.57 3.16
N THR A 140 -6.08 7.45 3.01
CA THR A 140 -5.18 7.19 1.90
C THR A 140 -5.66 6.06 1.01
N ILE A 141 -5.25 6.07 -0.27
CA ILE A 141 -5.47 4.99 -1.23
C ILE A 141 -4.23 4.83 -2.11
N SER A 142 -3.93 3.61 -2.57
CA SER A 142 -2.76 3.36 -3.40
C SER A 142 -3.13 2.75 -4.76
N PRO A 143 -3.49 3.59 -5.74
CA PRO A 143 -3.77 3.15 -7.11
C PRO A 143 -2.49 2.95 -7.92
N PHE A 144 -2.66 2.27 -9.06
CA PHE A 144 -1.64 2.10 -10.08
C PHE A 144 -2.15 2.53 -11.46
N PHE A 145 -1.26 2.57 -12.43
CA PHE A 145 -1.56 2.76 -13.86
C PHE A 145 -0.93 1.63 -14.68
N ILE A 146 -1.38 1.44 -15.91
CA ILE A 146 -0.89 0.37 -16.79
C ILE A 146 -0.37 0.97 -18.08
N LEU A 147 0.90 0.68 -18.42
CA LEU A 147 1.58 1.13 -19.63
C LEU A 147 1.47 0.08 -20.75
N ASP A 148 0.24 -0.22 -21.17
CA ASP A 148 -0.03 -1.20 -22.25
C ASP A 148 -0.70 -0.54 -23.45
N GLN A 149 0.05 0.33 -24.17
CA GLN A 149 -0.45 1.00 -25.36
C GLN A 149 -0.82 0.02 -26.48
N GLY A 150 -0.15 -1.14 -26.55
CA GLY A 150 -0.40 -2.19 -27.52
C GLY A 150 -1.61 -3.07 -27.20
N THR A 151 -2.26 -2.86 -26.05
CA THR A 151 -3.41 -3.68 -25.60
C THR A 151 -3.12 -5.17 -25.52
N HIS A 152 -1.89 -5.55 -25.21
CA HIS A 152 -1.43 -6.94 -25.14
C HIS A 152 -2.19 -7.77 -24.12
N ARG A 153 -2.64 -7.12 -23.03
CA ARG A 153 -3.51 -7.74 -21.99
C ARG A 153 -5.00 -7.78 -22.39
N GLY A 154 -5.37 -7.22 -23.53
CA GLY A 154 -6.74 -7.25 -24.03
C GLY A 154 -7.68 -6.19 -23.44
N PHE A 155 -7.16 -5.20 -22.69
CA PHE A 155 -7.93 -4.02 -22.30
C PHE A 155 -7.46 -2.76 -23.02
N LYS A 156 -8.38 -1.82 -23.14
CA LYS A 156 -8.06 -0.51 -23.71
C LYS A 156 -7.01 0.19 -22.84
N PHE A 157 -5.97 0.70 -23.49
CA PHE A 157 -5.03 1.62 -22.84
C PHE A 157 -5.78 2.89 -22.39
N ILE A 158 -5.55 3.29 -21.14
CA ILE A 158 -6.12 4.50 -20.55
C ILE A 158 -5.01 5.56 -20.56
N THR A 159 -5.26 6.67 -21.25
CA THR A 159 -4.28 7.73 -21.40
C THR A 159 -4.09 8.52 -20.08
N PRO A 160 -2.98 9.26 -19.94
CA PRO A 160 -2.80 10.15 -18.80
C PRO A 160 -3.95 11.16 -18.64
N GLU A 161 -4.52 11.69 -19.73
CA GLU A 161 -5.63 12.65 -19.71
C GLU A 161 -6.94 12.01 -19.24
N GLU A 162 -7.24 10.79 -19.69
CA GLU A 162 -8.38 10.00 -19.20
C GLU A 162 -8.20 9.69 -17.70
N THR A 163 -6.98 9.36 -17.29
CA THR A 163 -6.59 9.11 -15.89
C THR A 163 -6.77 10.36 -15.03
N GLU A 164 -6.26 11.53 -15.46
CA GLU A 164 -6.44 12.80 -14.75
C GLU A 164 -7.93 13.10 -14.56
N THR A 165 -8.71 12.97 -15.63
CA THR A 165 -10.16 13.26 -15.59
C THR A 165 -10.89 12.37 -14.61
N TRP A 166 -10.62 11.05 -14.65
CA TRP A 166 -11.28 10.09 -13.77
C TRP A 166 -10.90 10.30 -12.30
N TRP A 167 -9.61 10.53 -12.00
CA TRP A 167 -9.14 10.77 -10.65
C TRP A 167 -9.59 12.12 -10.11
N TYR A 168 -9.63 13.17 -10.92
CA TYR A 168 -10.21 14.45 -10.51
C TYR A 168 -11.66 14.29 -10.03
N ASN A 169 -12.51 13.63 -10.80
CA ASN A 169 -13.90 13.39 -10.44
C ASN A 169 -14.04 12.49 -9.21
N THR A 170 -13.17 11.50 -9.09
CA THR A 170 -13.17 10.56 -7.98
C THR A 170 -12.74 11.24 -6.68
N LEU A 171 -11.66 11.98 -6.68
CA LEU A 171 -11.18 12.70 -5.49
C LEU A 171 -12.16 13.79 -5.03
N LYS A 172 -12.81 14.45 -5.96
CA LYS A 172 -13.87 15.42 -5.64
C LYS A 172 -15.06 14.77 -4.92
N ALA A 173 -15.33 13.51 -5.18
CA ALA A 173 -16.50 12.79 -4.67
C ALA A 173 -16.22 11.94 -3.43
N SER A 174 -14.98 11.44 -3.24
CA SER A 174 -14.72 10.31 -2.34
C SER A 174 -14.28 10.68 -0.92
N GLY A 175 -13.84 11.91 -0.66
CA GLY A 175 -13.29 12.27 0.65
C GLY A 175 -11.89 11.75 0.94
N ILE A 176 -11.24 11.03 0.00
CA ILE A 176 -9.83 10.60 0.09
C ILE A 176 -8.93 11.85 0.22
N ASP A 177 -7.94 11.80 1.10
CA ASP A 177 -7.02 12.91 1.35
C ASP A 177 -5.70 12.77 0.61
N ILE A 178 -5.19 11.53 0.50
CA ILE A 178 -3.88 11.26 -0.08
C ILE A 178 -3.97 10.10 -1.07
N VAL A 179 -3.42 10.31 -2.25
CA VAL A 179 -3.22 9.27 -3.26
C VAL A 179 -1.76 8.86 -3.21
N MET A 180 -1.48 7.60 -2.88
CA MET A 180 -0.15 6.99 -2.87
C MET A 180 0.05 6.23 -4.19
N LEU A 181 0.50 6.93 -5.23
CA LEU A 181 0.58 6.38 -6.58
C LEU A 181 1.70 5.35 -6.71
N GLN A 182 1.33 4.11 -7.03
CA GLN A 182 2.30 3.07 -7.39
C GLN A 182 2.97 3.42 -8.72
N ASP A 183 4.29 3.29 -8.76
CA ASP A 183 5.09 3.62 -9.94
C ASP A 183 5.35 2.43 -10.88
N SER A 184 4.70 1.33 -10.60
CA SER A 184 4.87 0.08 -11.38
C SER A 184 4.58 0.26 -12.86
N GLY A 185 3.61 1.12 -13.16
CA GLY A 185 3.23 1.47 -14.51
C GLY A 185 2.72 0.33 -15.36
N ALA A 186 3.08 -0.88 -15.03
CA ALA A 186 2.68 -2.08 -15.75
C ALA A 186 3.13 -3.33 -14.99
N GLU A 187 2.57 -3.51 -13.81
CA GLU A 187 2.76 -4.74 -13.05
C GLU A 187 4.23 -5.06 -12.78
N HIS A 188 4.97 -4.03 -12.36
CA HIS A 188 6.39 -4.14 -12.00
C HIS A 188 7.31 -4.56 -13.16
N LEU A 189 6.98 -4.24 -14.40
CA LEU A 189 7.81 -4.62 -15.55
C LEU A 189 9.05 -3.74 -15.71
N SER A 190 10.19 -4.38 -15.95
CA SER A 190 11.50 -3.73 -15.93
C SER A 190 11.83 -2.89 -17.17
N PHE A 191 11.05 -2.99 -18.25
CA PHE A 191 11.39 -2.34 -19.53
C PHE A 191 10.77 -0.96 -19.73
N PHE A 192 9.94 -0.49 -18.81
CA PHE A 192 9.37 0.86 -18.92
C PHE A 192 10.32 1.93 -18.41
N THR A 193 10.41 3.01 -19.17
CA THR A 193 11.24 4.17 -18.87
C THR A 193 10.60 5.10 -17.86
N LEU A 194 11.38 6.00 -17.26
CA LEU A 194 10.84 7.05 -16.38
C LEU A 194 9.98 8.05 -17.15
N ALA A 195 10.33 8.37 -18.40
CA ALA A 195 9.54 9.29 -19.22
C ALA A 195 8.11 8.80 -19.47
N GLU A 196 7.93 7.48 -19.66
CA GLU A 196 6.60 6.88 -19.80
C GLU A 196 5.79 6.97 -18.49
N ARG A 197 6.45 6.84 -17.35
CA ARG A 197 5.84 6.96 -16.01
C ARG A 197 5.49 8.40 -15.66
N GLU A 198 6.33 9.36 -16.07
CA GLU A 198 6.20 10.78 -15.74
C GLU A 198 4.84 11.37 -16.16
N ALA A 199 4.35 10.99 -17.33
CA ALA A 199 3.04 11.46 -17.83
C ALA A 199 1.90 11.12 -16.85
N PHE A 200 1.95 9.95 -16.22
CA PHE A 200 0.97 9.53 -15.22
C PHE A 200 1.18 10.24 -13.87
N TYR A 201 2.42 10.42 -13.41
CA TYR A 201 2.68 11.26 -12.23
C TYR A 201 2.09 12.66 -12.40
N LYS A 202 2.27 13.26 -13.58
CA LYS A 202 1.70 14.58 -13.90
C LYS A 202 0.17 14.57 -13.89
N ALA A 203 -0.47 13.53 -14.45
CA ALA A 203 -1.91 13.36 -14.46
C ALA A 203 -2.48 13.29 -13.03
N PHE A 204 -1.92 12.43 -12.18
CA PHE A 204 -2.32 12.30 -10.78
C PHE A 204 -2.04 13.58 -9.98
N TYR A 205 -0.90 14.23 -10.19
CA TYR A 205 -0.58 15.51 -9.57
C TYR A 205 -1.61 16.59 -9.90
N ASN A 206 -2.00 16.71 -11.17
CA ASN A 206 -3.01 17.66 -11.59
C ASN A 206 -4.37 17.37 -10.94
N ALA A 207 -4.79 16.11 -10.91
CA ALA A 207 -6.05 15.72 -10.28
C ALA A 207 -6.04 16.05 -8.78
N CYS A 208 -4.98 15.69 -8.06
CA CYS A 208 -4.81 15.99 -6.64
C CYS A 208 -4.79 17.50 -6.36
N ARG A 209 -3.95 18.25 -7.08
CA ARG A 209 -3.85 19.71 -6.92
C ARG A 209 -5.17 20.43 -7.14
N ARG A 210 -5.93 20.06 -8.17
CA ARG A 210 -7.23 20.66 -8.50
C ARG A 210 -8.31 20.36 -7.47
N THR A 211 -8.14 19.30 -6.69
CA THR A 211 -9.08 18.89 -5.63
C THR A 211 -8.60 19.23 -4.21
N GLY A 212 -7.42 19.86 -4.09
CA GLY A 212 -6.81 20.16 -2.78
C GLY A 212 -6.37 18.92 -2.02
N LYS A 213 -6.06 17.83 -2.74
CA LYS A 213 -5.59 16.56 -2.16
C LYS A 213 -4.09 16.41 -2.36
N GLU A 214 -3.47 15.53 -1.56
CA GLU A 214 -2.03 15.24 -1.67
C GLU A 214 -1.78 14.09 -2.63
N LEU A 215 -0.68 14.18 -3.37
CA LEU A 215 -0.09 13.05 -4.07
C LEU A 215 1.16 12.60 -3.31
N TRP A 216 1.24 11.31 -3.01
CA TRP A 216 2.47 10.64 -2.57
C TRP A 216 2.90 9.63 -3.65
N GLY A 217 4.21 9.43 -3.79
CA GLY A 217 4.73 8.33 -4.61
C GLY A 217 4.79 7.06 -3.76
N ASN A 218 4.34 5.95 -4.31
CA ASN A 218 4.52 4.62 -3.74
C ASN A 218 5.45 3.83 -4.63
N ILE A 219 6.73 3.79 -4.26
CA ILE A 219 7.81 3.30 -5.13
C ILE A 219 7.94 1.78 -5.03
N GLU A 220 7.92 1.12 -6.17
CA GLU A 220 8.16 -0.31 -6.28
C GLU A 220 9.66 -0.62 -6.14
N THR A 221 9.97 -1.58 -5.28
CA THR A 221 11.35 -2.01 -4.98
C THR A 221 11.74 -3.32 -5.66
N ALA A 222 10.84 -3.90 -6.44
CA ALA A 222 11.06 -5.11 -7.22
C ALA A 222 10.45 -4.99 -8.62
N GLU A 223 10.98 -5.74 -9.57
CA GLU A 223 10.55 -5.74 -10.97
C GLU A 223 10.62 -7.15 -11.56
N ILE A 224 9.72 -7.44 -12.51
CA ILE A 224 9.82 -8.63 -13.35
C ILE A 224 10.76 -8.34 -14.52
N LEU A 225 11.78 -9.17 -14.68
CA LEU A 225 12.72 -9.07 -15.80
C LEU A 225 12.05 -9.52 -17.09
N ALA A 226 11.56 -8.56 -17.86
CA ALA A 226 10.97 -8.81 -19.16
C ALA A 226 11.61 -7.87 -20.20
N ARG A 227 11.67 -8.30 -21.48
CA ARG A 227 12.16 -7.49 -22.59
C ARG A 227 11.08 -6.58 -23.16
N ASP A 228 9.85 -7.08 -23.16
CA ASP A 228 8.67 -6.48 -23.75
C ASP A 228 7.40 -7.16 -23.23
N TRP A 229 6.24 -6.68 -23.63
CA TRP A 229 4.96 -7.24 -23.26
C TRP A 229 4.76 -8.71 -23.66
N GLU A 230 5.20 -9.10 -24.85
CA GLU A 230 5.04 -10.47 -25.33
C GLU A 230 5.82 -11.43 -24.44
N HIS A 231 7.06 -11.10 -24.11
CA HIS A 231 7.90 -11.88 -23.21
C HIS A 231 7.32 -11.92 -21.78
N ALA A 232 6.84 -10.80 -21.26
CA ALA A 232 6.21 -10.76 -19.94
C ALA A 232 4.98 -11.69 -19.85
N LEU A 233 4.11 -11.64 -20.86
CA LEU A 233 2.92 -12.49 -20.92
C LEU A 233 3.24 -13.97 -21.19
N GLU A 234 4.33 -14.25 -21.91
CA GLU A 234 4.82 -15.61 -22.10
C GLU A 234 5.30 -16.20 -20.77
N MET A 235 6.14 -15.45 -20.03
CA MET A 235 6.61 -15.88 -18.71
C MET A 235 5.46 -16.09 -17.74
N GLU A 236 4.46 -15.22 -17.78
CA GLU A 236 3.26 -15.35 -16.96
C GLU A 236 2.48 -16.64 -17.28
N ARG A 237 2.22 -16.90 -18.57
CA ARG A 237 1.50 -18.13 -19.01
C ARG A 237 2.24 -19.41 -18.60
N ASN A 238 3.57 -19.35 -18.58
CA ASN A 238 4.43 -20.49 -18.29
C ASN A 238 4.80 -20.59 -16.80
N GLY A 239 4.46 -19.59 -15.97
CA GLY A 239 4.88 -19.53 -14.57
C GLY A 239 6.41 -19.40 -14.40
N THR A 240 7.08 -18.76 -15.34
CA THR A 240 8.55 -18.61 -15.40
C THR A 240 9.00 -17.17 -15.16
N GLN A 241 8.20 -16.37 -14.51
CA GLN A 241 8.53 -14.98 -14.18
C GLN A 241 9.76 -14.91 -13.30
N VAL A 242 10.71 -14.08 -13.68
CA VAL A 242 11.93 -13.83 -12.92
C VAL A 242 11.83 -12.44 -12.31
N TRP A 243 11.79 -12.39 -10.98
CA TRP A 243 11.83 -11.16 -10.21
C TRP A 243 13.26 -10.77 -9.90
N ARG A 244 13.54 -9.48 -9.98
CA ARG A 244 14.75 -8.88 -9.42
C ARG A 244 14.40 -7.73 -8.50
N PHE A 245 15.30 -7.42 -7.58
CA PHE A 245 15.20 -6.16 -6.84
C PHE A 245 15.63 -5.03 -7.76
N THR A 246 14.88 -3.94 -7.71
CA THR A 246 15.21 -2.73 -8.46
C THR A 246 16.66 -2.32 -8.14
N PRO A 247 17.58 -2.22 -9.09
CA PRO A 247 18.93 -1.75 -8.81
C PRO A 247 18.92 -0.39 -8.10
N ILE A 248 19.84 -0.17 -7.15
CA ILE A 248 19.81 1.03 -6.30
C ILE A 248 19.82 2.34 -7.08
N ASP A 249 20.60 2.41 -8.16
CA ASP A 249 20.66 3.63 -8.99
C ASP A 249 19.32 3.88 -9.69
N TRP A 250 18.66 2.83 -10.17
CA TRP A 250 17.32 2.91 -10.76
C TRP A 250 16.26 3.27 -9.72
N LEU A 251 16.37 2.72 -8.50
CA LEU A 251 15.49 3.08 -7.38
C LEU A 251 15.62 4.58 -7.04
N GLN A 252 16.83 5.13 -7.05
CA GLN A 252 17.07 6.55 -6.83
C GLN A 252 16.38 7.41 -7.88
N GLU A 253 16.54 7.08 -9.15
CA GLU A 253 15.89 7.81 -10.26
C GLU A 253 14.36 7.78 -10.15
N LYS A 254 13.76 6.64 -9.74
CA LYS A 254 12.34 6.50 -9.47
C LYS A 254 11.90 7.40 -8.30
N ILE A 255 12.65 7.43 -7.22
CA ILE A 255 12.39 8.30 -6.05
C ILE A 255 12.47 9.77 -6.45
N GLU A 256 13.47 10.16 -7.24
CA GLU A 256 13.68 11.53 -7.72
C GLU A 256 12.54 11.98 -8.66
N LEU A 257 12.09 11.11 -9.56
CA LEU A 257 10.91 11.38 -10.39
C LEU A 257 9.67 11.62 -9.52
N ALA A 258 9.39 10.73 -8.57
CA ALA A 258 8.26 10.90 -7.67
C ALA A 258 8.34 12.21 -6.89
N ALA A 259 9.52 12.60 -6.40
CA ALA A 259 9.74 13.81 -5.64
C ALA A 259 9.41 15.11 -6.39
N GLN A 260 9.43 15.09 -7.73
CA GLN A 260 9.04 16.25 -8.54
C GLN A 260 7.54 16.56 -8.48
N TYR A 261 6.72 15.53 -8.23
CA TYR A 261 5.26 15.63 -8.27
C TYR A 261 4.60 15.40 -6.91
N ALA A 262 5.17 14.55 -6.08
CA ALA A 262 4.61 14.07 -4.82
C ALA A 262 5.13 14.85 -3.62
N THR A 263 4.27 15.09 -2.61
CA THR A 263 4.62 15.76 -1.35
C THR A 263 5.14 14.79 -0.28
N GLY A 264 5.06 13.49 -0.54
CA GLY A 264 5.58 12.42 0.28
C GLY A 264 5.94 11.22 -0.57
N ILE A 265 6.82 10.37 -0.09
CA ILE A 265 7.22 9.15 -0.78
C ILE A 265 7.19 8.00 0.22
N VAL A 266 6.50 6.94 -0.15
CA VAL A 266 6.49 5.65 0.54
C VAL A 266 6.95 4.57 -0.43
N SER A 267 7.17 3.36 0.04
CA SER A 267 7.48 2.26 -0.87
C SER A 267 6.57 1.06 -0.65
N TRP A 268 6.34 0.36 -1.74
CA TRP A 268 5.71 -0.94 -1.73
C TRP A 268 6.79 -2.02 -1.62
N GLY A 269 6.70 -2.85 -0.60
CA GLY A 269 7.70 -3.90 -0.38
C GLY A 269 8.85 -3.48 0.55
N TYR A 270 8.67 -3.80 1.81
CA TYR A 270 9.58 -3.45 2.90
C TYR A 270 10.94 -4.15 2.78
N TYR A 271 10.95 -5.46 2.62
CA TYR A 271 12.13 -6.27 2.84
C TYR A 271 13.30 -6.10 1.86
N PRO A 272 13.14 -5.72 0.57
CA PRO A 272 14.28 -5.71 -0.35
C PRO A 272 15.40 -4.75 0.05
N TYR A 273 15.03 -3.58 0.58
CA TYR A 273 15.96 -2.49 0.92
C TYR A 273 15.85 -2.01 2.37
N MET A 274 14.73 -2.33 3.04
CA MET A 274 14.33 -1.67 4.28
C MET A 274 14.49 -2.57 5.49
N ASP A 275 14.66 -3.87 5.29
CA ASP A 275 14.88 -4.82 6.37
C ASP A 275 16.38 -5.12 6.54
N PRO A 276 17.00 -4.66 7.65
CA PRO A 276 18.38 -4.97 7.96
C PRO A 276 18.54 -6.36 8.58
N SER A 277 17.45 -7.08 8.78
CA SER A 277 17.46 -8.33 9.51
C SER A 277 18.25 -9.38 8.76
N THR A 278 19.29 -9.89 9.38
CA THR A 278 20.00 -11.09 8.94
C THR A 278 19.35 -12.36 9.48
N ASP A 279 18.38 -12.20 10.38
CA ASP A 279 17.64 -13.27 11.03
C ASP A 279 16.31 -13.50 10.33
N ASN A 280 15.77 -14.70 10.41
CA ASN A 280 14.41 -14.98 9.98
C ASN A 280 13.42 -14.44 11.00
N SER A 281 13.29 -13.11 11.06
CA SER A 281 12.30 -12.48 11.94
C SER A 281 10.89 -12.86 11.50
N PRO A 282 10.04 -13.39 12.38
CA PRO A 282 8.65 -13.68 12.04
C PRO A 282 7.83 -12.40 11.80
N LEU A 283 8.37 -11.22 12.12
CA LEU A 283 7.70 -9.94 11.91
C LEU A 283 7.80 -9.42 10.47
N VAL A 284 8.63 -10.04 9.63
CA VAL A 284 8.85 -9.63 8.25
C VAL A 284 8.59 -10.79 7.31
N VAL A 285 7.63 -10.61 6.41
CA VAL A 285 7.38 -11.57 5.35
C VAL A 285 8.45 -11.39 4.28
N HIS A 286 9.33 -12.37 4.17
CA HIS A 286 10.39 -12.40 3.18
C HIS A 286 9.89 -13.06 1.89
N GLY A 287 10.16 -12.43 0.77
CA GLY A 287 9.90 -13.06 -0.53
C GLY A 287 10.87 -14.23 -0.79
N SER A 288 10.41 -15.21 -1.54
CA SER A 288 11.24 -16.32 -1.98
C SER A 288 12.41 -15.84 -2.86
N GLY A 289 13.61 -16.34 -2.61
CA GLY A 289 14.77 -16.16 -3.49
C GLY A 289 15.73 -15.02 -3.12
N MET A 290 15.52 -14.33 -2.00
CA MET A 290 16.51 -13.37 -1.49
C MET A 290 17.24 -13.95 -0.28
N ASP A 291 18.56 -14.04 -0.38
CA ASP A 291 19.43 -14.40 0.76
C ASP A 291 19.72 -13.18 1.65
N ASN A 292 20.15 -13.46 2.87
CA ASN A 292 20.47 -12.44 3.87
C ASN A 292 21.60 -11.49 3.41
N THR A 293 22.55 -11.98 2.63
CA THR A 293 23.67 -11.19 2.12
C THR A 293 23.18 -10.13 1.17
N THR A 294 22.29 -10.50 0.23
CA THR A 294 21.67 -9.59 -0.73
C THR A 294 20.80 -8.54 -0.02
N ARG A 295 20.00 -8.93 0.96
CA ARG A 295 19.19 -7.98 1.75
C ARG A 295 20.08 -6.98 2.50
N GLN A 296 21.11 -7.44 3.16
CA GLN A 296 22.04 -6.56 3.88
C GLN A 296 22.77 -5.61 2.93
N ALA A 297 23.17 -6.07 1.76
CA ALA A 297 23.79 -5.23 0.74
C ALA A 297 22.83 -4.14 0.23
N ASN A 298 21.58 -4.49 -0.06
CA ASN A 298 20.55 -3.56 -0.48
C ASN A 298 20.22 -2.53 0.61
N TYR A 299 20.06 -2.98 1.85
CA TYR A 299 19.87 -2.09 3.00
C TYR A 299 21.01 -1.08 3.15
N ASN A 300 22.26 -1.54 3.09
CA ASN A 300 23.43 -0.67 3.16
C ASN A 300 23.48 0.31 2.00
N ALA A 301 23.14 -0.14 0.78
CA ALA A 301 23.09 0.74 -0.40
C ALA A 301 22.05 1.86 -0.24
N TYR A 302 20.87 1.56 0.33
CA TYR A 302 19.87 2.56 0.62
C TYR A 302 20.31 3.54 1.71
N LEU A 303 20.99 3.07 2.78
CA LEU A 303 21.57 3.95 3.80
C LEU A 303 22.61 4.91 3.22
N GLU A 304 23.48 4.44 2.31
CA GLU A 304 24.46 5.28 1.62
C GLU A 304 23.77 6.31 0.70
N TYR A 305 22.67 5.93 0.06
CA TYR A 305 21.84 6.87 -0.68
C TYR A 305 21.29 7.97 0.22
N GLN A 306 20.68 7.61 1.35
CA GLN A 306 20.08 8.57 2.28
C GLN A 306 21.08 9.63 2.78
N LYS A 307 22.34 9.27 2.97
CA LYS A 307 23.40 10.23 3.40
C LYS A 307 23.61 11.35 2.36
N ARG A 308 23.28 11.09 1.10
CA ARG A 308 23.43 12.05 -0.02
C ARG A 308 22.17 12.89 -0.26
N VAL A 309 21.04 12.51 0.33
CA VAL A 309 19.79 13.27 0.20
C VAL A 309 19.92 14.61 0.91
N PRO A 310 19.66 15.73 0.23
CA PRO A 310 19.71 17.05 0.87
C PRO A 310 18.76 17.18 2.06
N SER A 311 19.16 17.91 3.09
CA SER A 311 18.32 18.19 4.26
C SER A 311 17.10 19.07 3.94
N THR A 312 17.14 19.80 2.84
CA THR A 312 16.04 20.62 2.33
C THR A 312 15.49 20.03 1.03
N ILE A 313 14.26 20.40 0.69
CA ILE A 313 13.65 19.99 -0.58
C ILE A 313 14.43 20.63 -1.74
N PRO A 314 14.97 19.85 -2.69
CA PRO A 314 15.68 20.39 -3.83
C PRO A 314 14.80 21.26 -4.73
N ALA A 315 15.42 22.20 -5.44
CA ALA A 315 14.71 23.03 -6.41
C ALA A 315 14.02 22.17 -7.49
N GLY A 316 12.76 22.47 -7.78
CA GLY A 316 11.96 21.71 -8.74
C GLY A 316 11.24 20.49 -8.16
N MET A 317 11.56 20.06 -6.94
CA MET A 317 10.89 18.98 -6.25
C MET A 317 9.80 19.49 -5.28
N LYS A 318 8.88 18.62 -4.91
CA LYS A 318 7.80 18.85 -3.93
C LYS A 318 8.10 18.20 -2.58
N ALA A 319 8.98 17.20 -2.58
CA ALA A 319 9.46 16.51 -1.40
C ALA A 319 10.97 16.28 -1.46
N GLN A 320 11.58 15.96 -0.30
CA GLN A 320 12.90 15.36 -0.31
C GLN A 320 12.83 14.00 -1.03
N PRO A 321 13.80 13.65 -1.88
CA PRO A 321 13.82 12.38 -2.60
C PRO A 321 14.25 11.24 -1.66
N LYS A 322 13.42 10.93 -0.66
CA LYS A 322 13.63 9.83 0.29
C LYS A 322 12.30 9.17 0.66
N ILE A 323 12.36 7.89 0.94
CA ILE A 323 11.22 7.12 1.43
C ILE A 323 10.97 7.48 2.91
N LYS A 324 9.71 7.77 3.25
CA LYS A 324 9.27 8.14 4.60
C LYS A 324 8.53 7.03 5.33
N GLY A 325 8.28 5.94 4.68
CA GLY A 325 7.59 4.78 5.21
C GLY A 325 7.43 3.72 4.14
N THR A 326 7.18 2.51 4.54
CA THR A 326 6.99 1.40 3.61
C THR A 326 5.82 0.54 4.04
N LEU A 327 5.18 -0.10 3.07
CA LEU A 327 4.13 -1.07 3.34
C LEU A 327 4.72 -2.23 4.14
N TRP A 328 4.30 -2.35 5.37
CA TRP A 328 4.63 -3.45 6.25
C TRP A 328 3.47 -4.44 6.26
N TRP A 329 3.65 -5.52 5.50
CA TRP A 329 2.73 -6.63 5.51
C TRP A 329 2.87 -7.39 6.83
N PHE A 330 2.01 -7.05 7.79
CA PHE A 330 2.12 -7.62 9.13
C PHE A 330 1.70 -9.09 9.11
N PRO A 331 2.57 -10.02 9.52
CA PRO A 331 2.30 -11.45 9.41
C PRO A 331 1.21 -11.90 10.37
N THR A 332 0.39 -12.84 9.94
CA THR A 332 -0.67 -13.44 10.78
C THR A 332 -0.11 -14.44 11.79
N ASP A 333 1.03 -15.06 11.47
CA ASP A 333 1.73 -15.99 12.34
C ASP A 333 3.01 -15.31 12.85
N LEU A 334 3.05 -15.07 14.15
CA LEU A 334 4.20 -14.48 14.85
C LEU A 334 5.11 -15.55 15.46
N GLY A 335 4.91 -16.83 15.09
CA GLY A 335 5.65 -17.95 15.63
C GLY A 335 5.43 -18.13 17.14
N SER A 336 6.52 -18.29 17.87
CA SER A 336 6.48 -18.42 19.33
C SER A 336 6.60 -17.09 20.09
N LEU A 337 6.60 -15.95 19.39
CA LEU A 337 6.75 -14.64 20.03
C LEU A 337 5.49 -14.26 20.81
N ASP A 338 5.65 -14.01 22.09
CA ASP A 338 4.60 -13.48 22.94
C ASP A 338 5.13 -12.47 23.97
N GLY A 339 4.24 -11.78 24.62
CA GLY A 339 4.53 -10.91 25.76
C GLY A 339 5.78 -10.03 25.55
N LYS A 340 6.77 -10.17 26.43
CA LYS A 340 7.98 -9.35 26.41
C LYS A 340 8.90 -9.64 25.21
N GLU A 341 8.90 -10.87 24.73
CA GLU A 341 9.72 -11.25 23.56
C GLU A 341 9.17 -10.58 22.31
N LEU A 342 7.85 -10.60 22.14
CA LEU A 342 7.16 -9.92 21.06
C LEU A 342 7.40 -8.39 21.13
N GLU A 343 7.24 -7.78 22.30
CA GLU A 343 7.50 -6.34 22.46
C GLU A 343 8.94 -5.99 22.08
N THR A 344 9.91 -6.81 22.50
CA THR A 344 11.32 -6.60 22.17
C THR A 344 11.57 -6.70 20.66
N ALA A 345 10.97 -7.68 19.99
CA ALA A 345 11.08 -7.88 18.55
C ALA A 345 10.43 -6.71 17.78
N LEU A 346 9.22 -6.31 18.16
CA LEU A 346 8.51 -5.17 17.56
C LEU A 346 9.30 -3.87 17.73
N ARG A 347 9.85 -3.63 18.92
CA ARG A 347 10.67 -2.44 19.20
C ARG A 347 11.94 -2.42 18.35
N LYS A 348 12.61 -3.56 18.20
CA LYS A 348 13.77 -3.70 17.31
C LYS A 348 13.39 -3.34 15.87
N GLU A 349 12.29 -3.91 15.38
CA GLU A 349 11.80 -3.72 14.01
C GLU A 349 11.44 -2.25 13.72
N ILE A 350 10.61 -1.64 14.57
CA ILE A 350 10.20 -0.25 14.42
C ILE A 350 11.40 0.71 14.58
N THR A 351 12.35 0.38 15.47
CA THR A 351 13.61 1.15 15.60
C THR A 351 14.43 1.08 14.30
N ASN A 352 14.46 -0.06 13.63
CA ASN A 352 15.13 -0.19 12.34
C ASN A 352 14.48 0.69 11.27
N GLN A 353 13.16 0.71 11.22
CA GLN A 353 12.42 1.62 10.33
C GLN A 353 12.73 3.09 10.64
N LYS A 354 12.77 3.48 11.92
CA LYS A 354 13.16 4.85 12.33
C LYS A 354 14.57 5.21 11.91
N LYS A 355 15.54 4.29 12.01
CA LYS A 355 16.93 4.50 11.55
C LYS A 355 17.03 4.74 10.05
N LEU A 356 16.10 4.21 9.24
CA LEU A 356 15.96 4.52 7.82
C LEU A 356 15.39 5.92 7.54
N GLY A 357 15.10 6.69 8.60
CA GLY A 357 14.49 8.01 8.48
C GLY A 357 13.00 7.96 8.21
N PHE A 358 12.34 6.84 8.49
CA PHE A 358 10.90 6.72 8.32
C PHE A 358 10.15 7.55 9.38
N GLU A 359 9.07 8.17 8.92
CA GLU A 359 8.13 8.94 9.70
C GLU A 359 6.82 8.15 9.91
N TYR A 360 6.56 7.16 9.04
CA TYR A 360 5.32 6.39 9.00
C TYR A 360 5.58 4.89 9.05
N ILE A 361 4.75 4.21 9.84
CA ILE A 361 4.53 2.77 9.79
C ILE A 361 3.26 2.58 8.97
N TRP A 362 3.37 2.02 7.76
CA TRP A 362 2.21 1.72 6.92
C TRP A 362 1.86 0.25 7.06
N LEU A 363 0.94 -0.01 7.99
CA LEU A 363 0.58 -1.35 8.44
C LEU A 363 -0.60 -1.89 7.63
N VAL A 364 -0.43 -3.06 7.03
CA VAL A 364 -1.50 -3.80 6.35
C VAL A 364 -1.68 -5.18 6.96
N ASN A 365 -2.85 -5.79 6.77
CA ASN A 365 -3.30 -7.00 7.45
C ASN A 365 -3.52 -6.85 8.97
N ALA A 366 -3.61 -5.65 9.47
CA ALA A 366 -3.89 -5.38 10.88
C ALA A 366 -5.20 -6.03 11.34
N CYS A 367 -6.17 -6.17 10.43
CA CYS A 367 -7.45 -6.83 10.71
C CYS A 367 -7.30 -8.29 11.18
N ASN A 368 -6.24 -8.98 10.82
CA ASN A 368 -6.00 -10.36 11.24
C ASN A 368 -5.60 -10.47 12.72
N HIS A 369 -5.15 -9.38 13.33
CA HIS A 369 -4.77 -9.27 14.74
C HIS A 369 -5.83 -8.58 15.59
N PHE A 370 -6.90 -8.12 14.95
CA PHE A 370 -8.00 -7.47 15.61
C PHE A 370 -9.09 -8.50 15.90
N VAL A 371 -9.02 -9.10 17.08
CA VAL A 371 -10.02 -10.06 17.56
C VAL A 371 -11.01 -9.32 18.44
N VAL A 372 -12.22 -9.13 17.94
CA VAL A 372 -13.36 -8.78 18.81
C VAL A 372 -13.73 -10.08 19.53
N LYS A 373 -13.40 -10.17 20.82
CA LYS A 373 -13.86 -11.26 21.67
C LYS A 373 -15.24 -10.96 22.19
#